data_a701f7a153e9887ea7fa306eb49ee54d
#
_entry.id   a701f7a153e9887ea7fa306eb49ee54d
#
_cell.length_a   1.000
_cell.length_b   1.000
_cell.length_c   1.000
_cell.angle_alpha   90.00
_cell.angle_beta   90.00
_cell.angle_gamma   90.00
#
_symmetry.space_group_name_H-M   'P 1'
#
loop_
_entity.id
_entity.type
_entity.pdbx_description
1 polymer ?
#
loop_
_entity_poly.entity_id
_entity_poly.type
_entity_poly.pdbx_seq_one_letter_code
_entity_poly.pdbx_strand_id
1 'polypeptide(L)'
;MARLAHDGWSVVIADRERPHHPPAGARVVRCDVSDEASVKGLIDGVRTAEGRLDVLVCNAGISIRKPIAALSLAEWSCVIGTNLTATFLLVRAAETLLRTAKGAVVTIASTRARMSEADTEAYAASKGGLVALTHALAISLAPDVRVNCISPGWIATKGDPPRAADHAFHPAGRVGVPGDVAALTAFLAGPESGFISGAEFIVDGGVTRKMIYPA
;
A
#
# COMPACT_ATOMS: atom_id res chain seq x y z
N MET A 1 5.18 -5.53 7.56
CA MET A 1 5.23 -5.45 9.04
C MET A 1 6.36 -6.31 9.60
N ALA A 2 6.32 -7.65 9.45
CA ALA A 2 7.36 -8.54 10.01
C ALA A 2 8.79 -8.16 9.55
N ARG A 3 8.99 -7.78 8.28
CA ARG A 3 10.29 -7.35 7.75
C ARG A 3 10.80 -6.09 8.49
N LEU A 4 9.99 -5.05 8.63
CA LEU A 4 10.40 -3.83 9.33
C LEU A 4 10.71 -4.10 10.81
N ALA A 5 9.89 -4.90 11.49
CA ALA A 5 10.18 -5.30 12.87
C ALA A 5 11.51 -6.08 12.98
N HIS A 6 11.79 -6.99 12.04
CA HIS A 6 13.05 -7.71 11.96
C HIS A 6 14.24 -6.78 11.75
N ASP A 7 14.06 -5.73 10.94
CA ASP A 7 15.09 -4.72 10.65
C ASP A 7 15.23 -3.67 11.80
N GLY A 8 14.57 -3.89 12.95
CA GLY A 8 14.72 -3.07 14.15
C GLY A 8 13.79 -1.87 14.27
N TRP A 9 12.79 -1.74 13.37
CA TRP A 9 11.82 -0.65 13.46
C TRP A 9 10.80 -0.90 14.58
N SER A 10 10.43 0.17 15.30
CA SER A 10 9.23 0.19 16.13
C SER A 10 7.99 0.25 15.23
N VAL A 11 7.14 -0.77 15.29
CA VAL A 11 6.03 -0.94 14.33
C VAL A 11 4.69 -0.72 15.02
N VAL A 12 3.90 0.22 14.50
CA VAL A 12 2.49 0.39 14.82
C VAL A 12 1.65 -0.17 13.68
N ILE A 13 0.75 -1.10 14.00
CA ILE A 13 -0.14 -1.75 13.05
C ILE A 13 -1.55 -1.18 13.24
N ALA A 14 -2.08 -0.53 12.21
CA ALA A 14 -3.45 -0.06 12.18
C ALA A 14 -4.29 -0.98 11.28
N ASP A 15 -5.33 -1.59 11.84
CA ASP A 15 -6.25 -2.47 11.11
C ASP A 15 -7.64 -2.39 11.76
N ARG A 16 -8.69 -2.69 11.00
CA ARG A 16 -10.06 -2.85 11.54
C ARG A 16 -10.17 -4.08 12.42
N GLU A 17 -9.41 -5.10 12.10
CA GLU A 17 -9.35 -6.37 12.81
C GLU A 17 -7.94 -6.57 13.40
N ARG A 18 -7.89 -7.21 14.55
CA ARG A 18 -6.59 -7.54 15.14
C ARG A 18 -5.90 -8.63 14.32
N PRO A 19 -4.67 -8.44 13.85
CA PRO A 19 -3.91 -9.49 13.19
C PRO A 19 -3.74 -10.71 14.10
N HIS A 20 -3.88 -11.92 13.54
CA HIS A 20 -3.72 -13.16 14.31
C HIS A 20 -2.29 -13.32 14.88
N HIS A 21 -1.28 -12.90 14.13
CA HIS A 21 0.13 -13.04 14.48
C HIS A 21 0.89 -11.72 14.24
N PRO A 22 0.71 -10.70 15.09
CA PRO A 22 1.51 -9.49 15.00
C PRO A 22 2.98 -9.80 15.34
N PRO A 23 3.95 -9.12 14.72
CA PRO A 23 5.34 -9.22 15.09
C PRO A 23 5.54 -8.90 16.59
N ALA A 24 6.50 -9.56 17.22
CA ALA A 24 6.83 -9.27 18.62
C ALA A 24 7.20 -7.78 18.79
N GLY A 25 6.69 -7.13 19.82
CA GLY A 25 6.92 -5.72 20.10
C GLY A 25 6.09 -4.74 19.25
N ALA A 26 5.32 -5.22 18.27
CA ALA A 26 4.45 -4.33 17.50
C ALA A 26 3.23 -3.90 18.31
N ARG A 27 2.92 -2.59 18.31
CA ARG A 27 1.68 -2.06 18.86
C ARG A 27 0.56 -2.17 17.83
N VAL A 28 -0.55 -2.79 18.21
CA VAL A 28 -1.73 -2.95 17.35
C VAL A 28 -2.81 -1.96 17.78
N VAL A 29 -3.31 -1.18 16.85
CA VAL A 29 -4.38 -0.19 17.04
C VAL A 29 -5.53 -0.53 16.13
N ARG A 30 -6.74 -0.62 16.67
CA ARG A 30 -7.94 -0.77 15.86
C ARG A 30 -8.24 0.57 15.17
N CYS A 31 -8.29 0.57 13.84
CA CYS A 31 -8.54 1.77 13.06
C CYS A 31 -9.26 1.43 11.75
N ASP A 32 -10.33 2.13 11.46
CA ASP A 32 -10.89 2.20 10.12
C ASP A 32 -10.24 3.39 9.40
N VAL A 33 -9.40 3.10 8.44
CA VAL A 33 -8.64 4.12 7.71
C VAL A 33 -9.52 4.97 6.77
N SER A 34 -10.74 4.54 6.49
CA SER A 34 -11.73 5.32 5.72
C SER A 34 -12.50 6.33 6.57
N ASP A 35 -12.38 6.25 7.91
CA ASP A 35 -13.01 7.18 8.86
C ASP A 35 -11.98 8.21 9.36
N GLU A 36 -12.26 9.49 9.10
CA GLU A 36 -11.37 10.60 9.46
C GLU A 36 -11.12 10.69 10.97
N ALA A 37 -12.14 10.47 11.80
CA ALA A 37 -12.00 10.53 13.25
C ALA A 37 -11.13 9.39 13.78
N SER A 38 -11.28 8.18 13.22
CA SER A 38 -10.46 7.02 13.52
C SER A 38 -8.98 7.24 13.15
N VAL A 39 -8.73 7.81 11.95
CA VAL A 39 -7.38 8.17 11.50
C VAL A 39 -6.75 9.22 12.41
N LYS A 40 -7.51 10.26 12.78
CA LYS A 40 -7.03 11.28 13.72
C LYS A 40 -6.63 10.66 15.06
N GLY A 41 -7.48 9.81 15.62
CA GLY A 41 -7.21 9.11 16.89
C GLY A 41 -5.96 8.22 16.81
N LEU A 42 -5.75 7.51 15.69
CA LEU A 42 -4.54 6.72 15.45
C LEU A 42 -3.28 7.60 15.50
N ILE A 43 -3.26 8.70 14.75
CA ILE A 43 -2.06 9.57 14.65
C ILE A 43 -1.81 10.33 15.95
N ASP A 44 -2.85 10.76 16.65
CA ASP A 44 -2.72 11.35 17.99
C ASP A 44 -2.15 10.33 19.00
N GLY A 45 -2.56 9.07 18.90
CA GLY A 45 -1.99 7.96 19.67
C GLY A 45 -0.53 7.70 19.36
N VAL A 46 -0.12 7.79 18.07
CA VAL A 46 1.30 7.69 17.66
C VAL A 46 2.09 8.88 18.22
N ARG A 47 1.56 10.09 18.12
CA ARG A 47 2.21 11.29 18.66
C ARG A 47 2.47 11.18 20.16
N THR A 48 1.49 10.66 20.92
CA THR A 48 1.57 10.55 22.38
C THR A 48 2.50 9.42 22.83
N ALA A 49 2.43 8.25 22.18
CA ALA A 49 3.15 7.06 22.63
C ALA A 49 4.57 6.98 22.06
N GLU A 50 4.76 7.26 20.77
CA GLU A 50 6.03 7.14 20.06
C GLU A 50 6.75 8.50 19.89
N GLY A 51 6.03 9.62 19.89
CA GLY A 51 6.58 10.97 19.73
C GLY A 51 7.10 11.27 18.31
N ARG A 52 7.18 10.28 17.44
CA ARG A 52 7.73 10.38 16.06
C ARG A 52 7.06 9.42 15.10
N LEU A 53 7.18 9.72 13.82
CA LEU A 53 6.78 8.82 12.73
C LEU A 53 7.76 8.98 11.56
N ASP A 54 8.61 7.99 11.37
CA ASP A 54 9.63 8.00 10.32
C ASP A 54 9.10 7.45 9.00
N VAL A 55 8.18 6.49 9.07
CA VAL A 55 7.63 5.84 7.87
C VAL A 55 6.15 5.61 8.03
N LEU A 56 5.39 5.99 7.00
CA LEU A 56 3.98 5.66 6.86
C LEU A 56 3.78 4.73 5.66
N VAL A 57 3.28 3.52 5.90
CA VAL A 57 2.94 2.56 4.83
C VAL A 57 1.44 2.49 4.65
N CYS A 58 0.92 3.00 3.54
CA CYS A 58 -0.50 2.97 3.18
C CYS A 58 -0.79 1.70 2.39
N ASN A 59 -1.11 0.60 3.11
CA ASN A 59 -1.33 -0.73 2.52
C ASN A 59 -2.79 -1.19 2.57
N ALA A 60 -3.63 -0.62 3.43
CA ALA A 60 -5.03 -1.01 3.54
C ALA A 60 -5.73 -0.93 2.18
N GLY A 61 -6.51 -1.95 1.85
CA GLY A 61 -7.20 -1.98 0.58
C GLY A 61 -8.19 -3.13 0.48
N ILE A 62 -9.26 -2.87 -0.27
CA ILE A 62 -10.32 -3.82 -0.58
C ILE A 62 -10.57 -3.86 -2.09
N SER A 63 -11.15 -4.94 -2.57
CA SER A 63 -11.62 -5.07 -3.94
C SER A 63 -13.04 -5.61 -3.94
N ILE A 64 -13.91 -4.99 -4.75
CA ILE A 64 -15.24 -5.49 -5.05
C ILE A 64 -15.26 -5.74 -6.55
N ARG A 65 -15.51 -6.99 -6.94
CA ARG A 65 -15.56 -7.41 -8.34
C ARG A 65 -17.01 -7.62 -8.74
N LYS A 66 -17.53 -6.75 -9.58
CA LYS A 66 -18.92 -6.80 -10.08
C LYS A 66 -19.02 -6.17 -11.47
N PRO A 67 -19.93 -6.66 -12.35
CA PRO A 67 -20.27 -5.97 -13.58
C PRO A 67 -20.67 -4.51 -13.30
N ILE A 68 -20.25 -3.59 -14.20
CA ILE A 68 -20.46 -2.15 -14.01
C ILE A 68 -21.93 -1.78 -13.73
N ALA A 69 -22.87 -2.47 -14.37
CA ALA A 69 -24.31 -2.25 -14.15
C ALA A 69 -24.81 -2.69 -12.77
N ALA A 70 -24.06 -3.57 -12.07
CA ALA A 70 -24.38 -4.09 -10.75
C ALA A 70 -23.58 -3.43 -9.61
N LEU A 71 -22.54 -2.65 -9.94
CA LEU A 71 -21.72 -1.96 -8.96
C LEU A 71 -22.47 -0.73 -8.44
N SER A 72 -22.89 -0.75 -7.19
CA SER A 72 -23.57 0.38 -6.56
C SER A 72 -22.60 1.52 -6.24
N LEU A 73 -23.14 2.76 -6.16
CA LEU A 73 -22.35 3.93 -5.74
C LEU A 73 -21.78 3.75 -4.33
N ALA A 74 -22.50 3.07 -3.45
CA ALA A 74 -22.02 2.79 -2.09
C ALA A 74 -20.78 1.86 -2.10
N GLU A 75 -20.80 0.80 -2.93
CA GLU A 75 -19.66 -0.10 -3.09
C GLU A 75 -18.47 0.58 -3.76
N TRP A 76 -18.72 1.38 -4.80
CA TRP A 76 -17.72 2.24 -5.41
C TRP A 76 -17.07 3.15 -4.36
N SER A 77 -17.90 3.89 -3.60
CA SER A 77 -17.42 4.84 -2.57
C SER A 77 -16.65 4.12 -1.45
N CYS A 78 -17.06 2.92 -1.06
CA CYS A 78 -16.35 2.09 -0.09
C CYS A 78 -14.93 1.74 -0.57
N VAL A 79 -14.78 1.32 -1.84
CA VAL A 79 -13.46 1.01 -2.43
C VAL A 79 -12.60 2.27 -2.52
N ILE A 80 -13.12 3.37 -3.03
CA ILE A 80 -12.40 4.66 -3.13
C ILE A 80 -12.02 5.17 -1.73
N GLY A 81 -12.95 5.12 -0.78
CA GLY A 81 -12.73 5.53 0.61
C GLY A 81 -11.57 4.79 1.26
N THR A 82 -11.59 3.46 1.17
CA THR A 82 -10.58 2.61 1.80
C THR A 82 -9.23 2.66 1.07
N ASN A 83 -9.21 2.60 -0.27
CA ASN A 83 -7.97 2.44 -1.01
C ASN A 83 -7.26 3.77 -1.31
N LEU A 84 -8.00 4.85 -1.53
CA LEU A 84 -7.45 6.13 -1.99
C LEU A 84 -7.62 7.23 -0.95
N THR A 85 -8.85 7.52 -0.51
CA THR A 85 -9.13 8.60 0.44
C THR A 85 -8.39 8.38 1.77
N ALA A 86 -8.29 7.13 2.22
CA ALA A 86 -7.55 6.76 3.42
C ALA A 86 -6.09 7.23 3.39
N THR A 87 -5.40 7.12 2.23
CA THR A 87 -4.02 7.60 2.09
C THR A 87 -3.95 9.11 2.28
N PHE A 88 -4.88 9.87 1.69
CA PHE A 88 -4.97 11.31 1.91
C PHE A 88 -5.18 11.64 3.40
N LEU A 89 -6.13 10.99 4.06
CA LEU A 89 -6.43 11.20 5.48
C LEU A 89 -5.22 10.91 6.37
N LEU A 90 -4.55 9.78 6.16
CA LEU A 90 -3.38 9.36 6.91
C LEU A 90 -2.21 10.34 6.74
N VAL A 91 -1.88 10.72 5.50
CA VAL A 91 -0.78 11.63 5.22
C VAL A 91 -1.07 13.02 5.79
N ARG A 92 -2.29 13.54 5.62
CA ARG A 92 -2.72 14.83 6.18
C ARG A 92 -2.59 14.85 7.71
N ALA A 93 -3.05 13.81 8.40
CA ALA A 93 -2.98 13.74 9.86
C ALA A 93 -1.53 13.57 10.37
N ALA A 94 -0.68 12.87 9.60
CA ALA A 94 0.70 12.55 9.96
C ALA A 94 1.73 13.59 9.49
N GLU A 95 1.34 14.59 8.69
CA GLU A 95 2.25 15.50 7.99
C GLU A 95 3.33 16.08 8.90
N THR A 96 2.94 16.66 10.05
CA THR A 96 3.89 17.30 10.98
C THR A 96 4.91 16.29 11.52
N LEU A 97 4.48 15.08 11.89
CA LEU A 97 5.40 14.04 12.40
C LEU A 97 6.37 13.59 11.30
N LEU A 98 5.86 13.36 10.09
CA LEU A 98 6.67 12.96 8.93
C LEU A 98 7.70 14.02 8.55
N ARG A 99 7.31 15.31 8.49
CA ARG A 99 8.24 16.41 8.20
C ARG A 99 9.32 16.55 9.26
N THR A 100 8.93 16.49 10.54
CA THR A 100 9.89 16.57 11.66
C THR A 100 10.92 15.43 11.61
N ALA A 101 10.49 14.23 11.22
CA ALA A 101 11.35 13.06 11.10
C ALA A 101 12.17 13.02 9.80
N LYS A 102 11.88 13.89 8.83
CA LYS A 102 12.35 13.80 7.43
C LYS A 102 12.05 12.42 6.84
N GLY A 103 10.83 11.99 7.03
CA GLY A 103 10.38 10.62 6.87
C GLY A 103 10.08 10.20 5.44
N ALA A 104 9.43 9.03 5.33
CA ALA A 104 9.00 8.48 4.05
C ALA A 104 7.55 7.98 4.11
N VAL A 105 6.84 8.11 2.98
CA VAL A 105 5.53 7.50 2.74
C VAL A 105 5.69 6.46 1.63
N VAL A 106 5.17 5.25 1.87
CA VAL A 106 5.11 4.19 0.87
C VAL A 106 3.65 3.81 0.65
N THR A 107 3.14 4.05 -0.55
CA THR A 107 1.78 3.66 -0.94
C THR A 107 1.80 2.31 -1.66
N ILE A 108 0.82 1.46 -1.39
CA ILE A 108 0.68 0.16 -2.06
C ILE A 108 -0.47 0.23 -3.06
N ALA A 109 -0.14 0.49 -4.32
CA ALA A 109 -1.08 0.47 -5.43
C ALA A 109 -1.33 -0.95 -5.96
N SER A 110 -1.22 -1.16 -7.24
CA SER A 110 -1.34 -2.45 -7.94
C SER A 110 -0.98 -2.25 -9.41
N THR A 111 -0.57 -3.31 -10.10
CA THR A 111 -0.52 -3.33 -11.57
C THR A 111 -1.87 -2.98 -12.22
N ARG A 112 -2.99 -3.13 -11.46
CA ARG A 112 -4.33 -2.69 -11.88
C ARG A 112 -4.46 -1.17 -12.07
N ALA A 113 -3.49 -0.38 -11.63
CA ALA A 113 -3.42 1.03 -11.96
C ALA A 113 -3.15 1.28 -13.46
N ARG A 114 -2.60 0.28 -14.18
CA ARG A 114 -2.15 0.38 -15.58
C ARG A 114 -2.75 -0.65 -16.52
N MET A 115 -3.28 -1.74 -15.99
CA MET A 115 -3.92 -2.81 -16.74
C MET A 115 -5.06 -3.40 -15.90
N SER A 116 -6.10 -3.91 -16.54
CA SER A 116 -7.31 -4.32 -15.83
C SER A 116 -7.81 -5.70 -16.26
N GLU A 117 -8.57 -6.32 -15.40
CA GLU A 117 -9.53 -7.37 -15.73
C GLU A 117 -10.93 -6.78 -15.71
N ALA A 118 -11.87 -7.42 -16.36
CA ALA A 118 -13.27 -7.01 -16.31
C ALA A 118 -13.80 -6.98 -14.86
N ASP A 119 -14.76 -6.11 -14.61
CA ASP A 119 -15.47 -5.98 -13.33
C ASP A 119 -14.59 -5.49 -12.16
N THR A 120 -13.55 -4.70 -12.44
CA THR A 120 -12.62 -4.16 -11.44
C THR A 120 -12.51 -2.64 -11.45
N GLU A 121 -13.49 -1.92 -11.97
CA GLU A 121 -13.44 -0.48 -12.25
C GLU A 121 -13.12 0.35 -11.00
N ALA A 122 -13.82 0.12 -9.89
CA ALA A 122 -13.59 0.85 -8.65
C ALA A 122 -12.17 0.60 -8.09
N TYR A 123 -11.71 -0.66 -8.15
CA TYR A 123 -10.37 -1.01 -7.71
C TYR A 123 -9.30 -0.38 -8.59
N ALA A 124 -9.42 -0.51 -9.91
CA ALA A 124 -8.48 0.07 -10.87
C ALA A 124 -8.41 1.60 -10.73
N ALA A 125 -9.57 2.27 -10.64
CA ALA A 125 -9.65 3.71 -10.41
C ALA A 125 -8.95 4.13 -9.11
N SER A 126 -9.20 3.40 -8.01
CA SER A 126 -8.55 3.67 -6.71
C SER A 126 -7.03 3.51 -6.77
N LYS A 127 -6.54 2.48 -7.45
CA LYS A 127 -5.09 2.19 -7.56
C LYS A 127 -4.39 3.13 -8.55
N GLY A 128 -5.05 3.52 -9.64
CA GLY A 128 -4.59 4.60 -10.53
C GLY A 128 -4.52 5.94 -9.81
N GLY A 129 -5.55 6.26 -9.00
CA GLY A 129 -5.55 7.44 -8.13
C GLY A 129 -4.40 7.46 -7.13
N LEU A 130 -4.03 6.31 -6.54
CA LEU A 130 -2.87 6.22 -5.63
C LEU A 130 -1.55 6.56 -6.34
N VAL A 131 -1.35 6.10 -7.57
CA VAL A 131 -0.14 6.43 -8.34
C VAL A 131 -0.07 7.95 -8.57
N ALA A 132 -1.19 8.58 -8.99
CA ALA A 132 -1.26 10.02 -9.17
C ALA A 132 -1.07 10.78 -7.85
N LEU A 133 -1.72 10.35 -6.77
CA LEU A 133 -1.58 10.96 -5.44
C LEU A 133 -0.14 10.88 -4.92
N THR A 134 0.57 9.79 -5.21
CA THR A 134 1.97 9.59 -4.78
C THR A 134 2.89 10.71 -5.31
N HIS A 135 2.88 10.98 -6.61
CA HIS A 135 3.76 12.03 -7.14
C HIS A 135 3.29 13.44 -6.73
N ALA A 136 1.99 13.68 -6.58
CA ALA A 136 1.48 14.95 -6.07
C ALA A 136 1.94 15.21 -4.63
N LEU A 137 1.84 14.20 -3.75
CA LEU A 137 2.34 14.28 -2.37
C LEU A 137 3.85 14.42 -2.32
N ALA A 138 4.60 13.75 -3.19
CA ALA A 138 6.05 13.86 -3.25
C ALA A 138 6.51 15.31 -3.50
N ILE A 139 5.80 16.04 -4.35
CA ILE A 139 6.08 17.46 -4.62
C ILE A 139 5.63 18.34 -3.45
N SER A 140 4.43 18.11 -2.91
CA SER A 140 3.86 18.94 -1.84
C SER A 140 4.61 18.81 -0.51
N LEU A 141 5.19 17.63 -0.24
CA LEU A 141 5.88 17.34 1.02
C LEU A 141 7.40 17.51 0.93
N ALA A 142 7.94 17.77 -0.28
CA ALA A 142 9.36 18.08 -0.46
C ALA A 142 9.75 19.36 0.29
N PRO A 143 11.05 19.50 0.72
CA PRO A 143 12.12 18.48 0.66
C PRO A 143 12.10 17.51 1.85
N ASP A 144 11.14 17.62 2.77
CA ASP A 144 11.19 16.96 4.07
C ASP A 144 10.78 15.47 4.01
N VAL A 145 9.83 15.11 3.12
CA VAL A 145 9.24 13.76 3.09
C VAL A 145 9.33 13.20 1.68
N ARG A 146 9.86 11.98 1.57
CA ARG A 146 9.84 11.21 0.31
C ARG A 146 8.54 10.42 0.23
N VAL A 147 7.94 10.37 -0.95
CA VAL A 147 6.70 9.60 -1.18
C VAL A 147 6.87 8.74 -2.42
N ASN A 148 6.75 7.42 -2.27
CA ASN A 148 6.89 6.47 -3.37
C ASN A 148 5.77 5.44 -3.37
N CYS A 149 5.53 4.83 -4.52
CA CYS A 149 4.48 3.86 -4.75
C CYS A 149 5.06 2.50 -5.13
N ILE A 150 4.52 1.44 -4.57
CA ILE A 150 4.74 0.07 -5.03
C ILE A 150 3.46 -0.41 -5.70
N SER A 151 3.57 -0.96 -6.90
CA SER A 151 2.49 -1.56 -7.67
C SER A 151 2.71 -3.08 -7.83
N PRO A 152 2.25 -3.90 -6.86
CA PRO A 152 2.38 -5.34 -6.96
C PRO A 152 1.49 -5.92 -8.07
N GLY A 153 1.98 -7.01 -8.68
CA GLY A 153 1.15 -7.93 -9.45
C GLY A 153 0.43 -8.92 -8.54
N TRP A 154 0.33 -10.16 -8.97
CA TRP A 154 -0.25 -11.22 -8.14
C TRP A 154 0.72 -11.63 -7.03
N ILE A 155 0.30 -11.39 -5.79
CA ILE A 155 0.98 -11.81 -4.56
C ILE A 155 0.10 -12.83 -3.84
N ALA A 156 0.59 -14.05 -3.64
CA ALA A 156 -0.11 -15.08 -2.89
C ALA A 156 -0.13 -14.74 -1.40
N THR A 157 -1.30 -14.35 -0.88
CA THR A 157 -1.47 -13.95 0.53
C THR A 157 -2.35 -14.92 1.31
N LYS A 158 -3.48 -15.34 0.74
CA LYS A 158 -4.49 -16.22 1.34
C LYS A 158 -5.16 -17.06 0.25
N GLY A 159 -5.87 -18.13 0.63
CA GLY A 159 -6.58 -19.00 -0.27
C GLY A 159 -5.76 -20.21 -0.70
N ASP A 160 -6.20 -20.85 -1.77
CA ASP A 160 -5.51 -22.01 -2.33
C ASP A 160 -4.12 -21.64 -2.85
N PRO A 161 -3.14 -22.52 -2.73
CA PRO A 161 -1.81 -22.27 -3.25
C PRO A 161 -1.85 -22.09 -4.78
N PRO A 162 -1.01 -21.22 -5.34
CA PRO A 162 -0.92 -21.05 -6.79
C PRO A 162 -0.58 -22.36 -7.48
N ARG A 163 -1.22 -22.62 -8.63
CA ARG A 163 -0.98 -23.80 -9.47
C ARG A 163 0.31 -23.66 -10.26
N ALA A 164 0.83 -24.76 -10.81
CA ALA A 164 2.02 -24.72 -11.67
C ALA A 164 1.87 -23.76 -12.87
N ALA A 165 0.67 -23.71 -13.48
CA ALA A 165 0.38 -22.77 -14.58
C ALA A 165 0.44 -21.31 -14.13
N ASP A 166 0.02 -21.01 -12.90
CA ASP A 166 0.06 -19.67 -12.35
C ASP A 166 1.51 -19.21 -12.13
N HIS A 167 2.37 -20.11 -11.67
CA HIS A 167 3.82 -19.84 -11.58
C HIS A 167 4.44 -19.63 -12.96
N ALA A 168 4.15 -20.50 -13.92
CA ALA A 168 4.68 -20.44 -15.29
C ALA A 168 4.21 -19.19 -16.06
N PHE A 169 3.08 -18.61 -15.69
CA PHE A 169 2.59 -17.35 -16.27
C PHE A 169 3.53 -16.17 -16.00
N HIS A 170 4.23 -16.18 -14.88
CA HIS A 170 5.16 -15.10 -14.50
C HIS A 170 6.55 -15.34 -15.11
N PRO A 171 7.14 -14.37 -15.84
CA PRO A 171 8.51 -14.45 -16.32
C PRO A 171 9.55 -14.80 -15.24
N ALA A 172 9.32 -14.38 -14.01
CA ALA A 172 10.14 -14.74 -12.85
C ALA A 172 10.02 -16.22 -12.40
N GLY A 173 9.19 -17.03 -13.07
CA GLY A 173 8.98 -18.46 -12.78
C GLY A 173 8.13 -18.74 -11.54
N ARG A 174 7.58 -17.72 -10.90
CA ARG A 174 6.74 -17.89 -9.70
C ARG A 174 5.76 -16.74 -9.48
N VAL A 175 4.66 -17.03 -8.82
CA VAL A 175 3.79 -16.02 -8.21
C VAL A 175 4.55 -15.31 -7.09
N GLY A 176 4.31 -14.01 -6.90
CA GLY A 176 4.93 -13.23 -5.84
C GLY A 176 4.47 -13.65 -4.44
N VAL A 177 5.27 -13.33 -3.44
CA VAL A 177 4.95 -13.53 -2.02
C VAL A 177 5.02 -12.18 -1.27
N PRO A 178 4.38 -12.05 -0.09
CA PRO A 178 4.41 -10.80 0.66
C PRO A 178 5.82 -10.27 0.94
N GLY A 179 6.81 -11.17 1.05
CA GLY A 179 8.22 -10.82 1.21
C GLY A 179 8.80 -9.98 0.07
N ASP A 180 8.33 -10.20 -1.18
CA ASP A 180 8.80 -9.44 -2.34
C ASP A 180 8.43 -7.94 -2.23
N VAL A 181 7.20 -7.66 -1.78
CA VAL A 181 6.71 -6.30 -1.54
C VAL A 181 7.37 -5.71 -0.28
N ALA A 182 7.53 -6.51 0.77
CA ALA A 182 8.11 -6.06 2.03
C ALA A 182 9.59 -5.68 1.88
N ALA A 183 10.36 -6.37 1.02
CA ALA A 183 11.75 -6.04 0.75
C ALA A 183 11.89 -4.65 0.13
N LEU A 184 11.08 -4.35 -0.89
CA LEU A 184 11.10 -3.02 -1.52
C LEU A 184 10.55 -1.94 -0.58
N THR A 185 9.52 -2.26 0.23
CA THR A 185 9.01 -1.34 1.26
C THR A 185 10.11 -0.97 2.24
N ALA A 186 10.90 -1.93 2.72
CA ALA A 186 12.01 -1.67 3.64
C ALA A 186 13.10 -0.80 3.00
N PHE A 187 13.46 -1.04 1.74
CA PHE A 187 14.39 -0.21 0.97
C PHE A 187 13.88 1.23 0.84
N LEU A 188 12.61 1.42 0.43
CA LEU A 188 12.02 2.76 0.25
C LEU A 188 11.81 3.50 1.59
N ALA A 189 11.66 2.78 2.69
CA ALA A 189 11.61 3.31 4.04
C ALA A 189 12.99 3.81 4.52
N GLY A 190 14.05 3.15 4.08
CA GLY A 190 15.41 3.36 4.55
C GLY A 190 16.15 4.56 3.93
N PRO A 191 17.34 4.89 4.45
CA PRO A 191 18.13 6.02 3.97
C PRO A 191 18.75 5.79 2.58
N GLU A 192 18.93 4.54 2.16
CA GLU A 192 19.51 4.20 0.86
C GLU A 192 18.68 4.70 -0.34
N SER A 193 17.39 4.92 -0.13
CA SER A 193 16.47 5.51 -1.12
C SER A 193 16.35 7.02 -1.04
N GLY A 194 17.33 7.73 -0.45
CA GLY A 194 17.29 9.16 -0.15
C GLY A 194 17.06 10.07 -1.36
N PHE A 195 17.40 9.63 -2.56
CA PHE A 195 17.20 10.39 -3.81
C PHE A 195 16.03 9.88 -4.66
N ILE A 196 15.15 9.06 -4.06
CA ILE A 196 13.99 8.48 -4.75
C ILE A 196 12.72 9.06 -4.13
N SER A 197 11.96 9.85 -4.90
CA SER A 197 10.67 10.39 -4.50
C SER A 197 9.76 10.58 -5.72
N GLY A 198 8.46 10.34 -5.59
CA GLY A 198 7.47 10.42 -6.66
C GLY A 198 7.45 9.23 -7.61
N ALA A 199 8.22 8.19 -7.33
CA ALA A 199 8.37 7.04 -8.22
C ALA A 199 7.32 5.95 -7.96
N GLU A 200 6.96 5.24 -9.05
CA GLU A 200 6.18 4.00 -9.00
C GLU A 200 7.09 2.81 -9.34
N PHE A 201 7.09 1.80 -8.47
CA PHE A 201 7.84 0.56 -8.62
C PHE A 201 6.90 -0.61 -8.85
N ILE A 202 7.01 -1.25 -10.00
CA ILE A 202 6.23 -2.44 -10.34
C ILE A 202 6.94 -3.69 -9.79
N VAL A 203 6.20 -4.51 -9.02
CA VAL A 203 6.69 -5.77 -8.42
C VAL A 203 5.75 -6.89 -8.83
N ASP A 204 5.94 -7.43 -10.03
CA ASP A 204 4.98 -8.33 -10.69
C ASP A 204 5.62 -9.56 -11.36
N GLY A 205 6.89 -9.80 -11.13
CA GLY A 205 7.62 -10.90 -11.79
C GLY A 205 7.72 -10.76 -13.30
N GLY A 206 7.55 -9.53 -13.84
CA GLY A 206 7.67 -9.22 -15.27
C GLY A 206 6.37 -9.37 -16.07
N VAL A 207 5.23 -9.66 -15.43
CA VAL A 207 3.95 -9.91 -16.11
C VAL A 207 3.51 -8.71 -16.97
N THR A 208 3.61 -7.48 -16.48
CA THR A 208 3.21 -6.28 -17.23
C THR A 208 4.13 -5.95 -18.40
N ARG A 209 5.26 -6.63 -18.54
CA ARG A 209 6.21 -6.49 -19.67
C ARG A 209 6.10 -7.61 -20.69
N LYS A 210 5.30 -8.64 -20.38
CA LYS A 210 5.14 -9.81 -21.25
C LYS A 210 4.17 -9.50 -22.37
N MET A 211 4.61 -9.67 -23.60
CA MET A 211 3.74 -9.68 -24.78
C MET A 211 3.00 -11.02 -24.86
N ILE A 212 1.69 -11.00 -24.94
CA ILE A 212 0.84 -12.19 -24.99
C ILE A 212 0.09 -12.20 -26.31
N TYR A 213 0.34 -13.22 -27.12
CA TYR A 213 -0.43 -13.49 -28.34
C TYR A 213 -1.47 -14.57 -28.09
N PRO A 214 -2.61 -14.55 -28.80
CA PRO A 214 -3.51 -15.71 -28.84
C PRO A 214 -2.75 -16.94 -29.32
N ALA A 215 -2.97 -18.08 -28.61
CA ALA A 215 -2.43 -19.38 -29.03
C ALA A 215 -3.25 -19.93 -30.19
#